data_b96f6866597f0c60b3c5a3b5be3bb332
#
_entry.id   b96f6866597f0c60b3c5a3b5be3bb332
#
_cell.length_a   1.000
_cell.length_b   1.000
_cell.length_c   1.000
_cell.angle_alpha   90.00
_cell.angle_beta   90.00
_cell.angle_gamma   90.00
#
_symmetry.space_group_name_H-M   'P 1'
#
loop_
_entity.id
_entity.type
_entity.pdbx_description
1 polymer ?
#
loop_
_entity_poly.entity_id
_entity_poly.type
_entity_poly.pdbx_seq_one_letter_code
_entity_poly.pdbx_strand_id
1 'polypeptide(L)'
;MPATLRIAIIGSGTAGPAAAVFLARAGHEISLFERAEKKLSVGAGFLLQPTGLAVLHRLGLSADLLPHVAPITKLYCRTRSGRVLLNLPYSELSHDLYGAGTHRATLLDILLAAADSANVMIHWDTEMQRLSRDLQERPLLHDQWGKHHGPYDLVLICDGAHSAMREQSGVPACVSRYPWGALWFIGKRTPEFQPDVLWQCVGSTRELNGYLPTGTRDDLLSLFWSIRTDEMAHWREGSLDLWKRQILSLAPQAESFLTQIESHQQVASAVYHDVRMKQWHGNRVALLGDAAHALSPQLGQGVNLALMDAACLADTLKTWPLSEALMRYSELRRRHLRFYQFATRWTTPFFQSNCLPLGWLRDAIFPVINRLPVLRREMTSTMAGGKTGPFSRLSPAQIPGRPPASKV
;
A
#
# COMPACT_ATOMS: atom_id res chain seq x y z
N MET A 1 -32.25 9.33 6.38
CA MET A 1 -30.90 9.36 5.81
C MET A 1 -29.99 10.01 6.83
N PRO A 2 -28.74 9.57 7.00
CA PRO A 2 -27.80 10.31 7.85
C PRO A 2 -27.65 11.74 7.32
N ALA A 3 -27.39 12.69 8.22
CA ALA A 3 -27.22 14.09 7.85
C ALA A 3 -26.00 14.25 6.93
N THR A 4 -26.07 15.16 5.95
CA THR A 4 -24.92 15.57 5.13
C THR A 4 -23.84 16.15 6.05
N LEU A 5 -22.62 15.61 5.96
CA LEU A 5 -21.46 16.05 6.74
C LEU A 5 -20.54 16.89 5.87
N ARG A 6 -19.92 17.90 6.46
CA ARG A 6 -18.77 18.62 5.90
C ARG A 6 -17.48 17.92 6.36
N ILE A 7 -16.75 17.32 5.42
CA ILE A 7 -15.61 16.47 5.73
C ILE A 7 -14.34 17.03 5.09
N ALA A 8 -13.31 17.26 5.91
CA ALA A 8 -11.97 17.55 5.42
C ALA A 8 -11.16 16.26 5.34
N ILE A 9 -10.40 16.12 4.26
CA ILE A 9 -9.47 15.00 4.05
C ILE A 9 -8.07 15.59 3.84
N ILE A 10 -7.09 15.13 4.60
CA ILE A 10 -5.72 15.64 4.55
C ILE A 10 -4.83 14.58 3.90
N GLY A 11 -4.28 14.88 2.73
CA GLY A 11 -3.41 14.02 1.94
C GLY A 11 -4.11 13.34 0.77
N SER A 12 -3.57 13.52 -0.44
CA SER A 12 -4.06 12.96 -1.69
C SER A 12 -3.33 11.68 -2.11
N GLY A 13 -2.83 10.89 -1.15
CA GLY A 13 -2.36 9.53 -1.42
C GLY A 13 -3.50 8.59 -1.80
N THR A 14 -3.33 7.27 -1.65
CA THR A 14 -4.39 6.31 -2.04
C THR A 14 -5.63 6.40 -1.16
N ALA A 15 -5.45 6.53 0.17
CA ALA A 15 -6.56 6.53 1.13
C ALA A 15 -7.48 7.75 0.98
N GLY A 16 -6.88 8.94 0.83
CA GLY A 16 -7.64 10.21 0.78
C GLY A 16 -8.61 10.27 -0.40
N PRO A 17 -8.15 10.18 -1.66
CA PRO A 17 -9.04 10.21 -2.81
C PRO A 17 -10.05 9.07 -2.84
N ALA A 18 -9.69 7.85 -2.42
CA ALA A 18 -10.63 6.74 -2.32
C ALA A 18 -11.76 7.03 -1.31
N ALA A 19 -11.42 7.56 -0.13
CA ALA A 19 -12.41 8.00 0.87
C ALA A 19 -13.25 9.17 0.34
N ALA A 20 -12.62 10.14 -0.33
CA ALA A 20 -13.31 11.28 -0.94
C ALA A 20 -14.40 10.84 -1.92
N VAL A 21 -14.07 9.91 -2.85
CA VAL A 21 -15.04 9.39 -3.82
C VAL A 21 -16.20 8.67 -3.13
N PHE A 22 -15.92 7.79 -2.17
CA PHE A 22 -16.99 7.08 -1.45
C PHE A 22 -17.93 8.04 -0.73
N LEU A 23 -17.37 9.02 -0.03
CA LEU A 23 -18.12 9.93 0.82
C LEU A 23 -18.86 11.01 0.02
N ALA A 24 -18.28 11.54 -1.06
CA ALA A 24 -18.95 12.46 -1.96
C ALA A 24 -20.17 11.78 -2.64
N ARG A 25 -20.01 10.54 -3.12
CA ARG A 25 -21.11 9.75 -3.68
C ARG A 25 -22.19 9.36 -2.66
N ALA A 26 -21.85 9.40 -1.36
CA ALA A 26 -22.83 9.23 -0.27
C ALA A 26 -23.56 10.54 0.08
N GLY A 27 -23.25 11.66 -0.58
CA GLY A 27 -23.92 12.95 -0.41
C GLY A 27 -23.28 13.86 0.65
N HIS A 28 -22.03 13.61 1.02
CA HIS A 28 -21.26 14.48 1.92
C HIS A 28 -20.50 15.57 1.15
N GLU A 29 -20.23 16.72 1.79
CA GLU A 29 -19.40 17.79 1.24
C GLU A 29 -17.93 17.54 1.57
N ILE A 30 -17.08 17.39 0.55
CA ILE A 30 -15.70 16.97 0.73
C ILE A 30 -14.72 18.07 0.29
N SER A 31 -13.80 18.42 1.20
CA SER A 31 -12.61 19.21 0.90
C SER A 31 -11.37 18.35 1.08
N LEU A 32 -10.62 18.11 0.02
CA LEU A 32 -9.37 17.35 0.01
C LEU A 32 -8.18 18.32 -0.07
N PHE A 33 -7.26 18.22 0.89
CA PHE A 33 -6.08 19.08 1.00
C PHE A 33 -4.82 18.30 0.69
N GLU A 34 -3.99 18.83 -0.22
CA GLU A 34 -2.72 18.22 -0.60
C GLU A 34 -1.61 19.27 -0.61
N ARG A 35 -0.49 18.95 0.06
CA ARG A 35 0.66 19.85 0.18
C ARG A 35 1.46 20.02 -1.11
N ALA A 36 1.38 19.06 -2.05
CA ALA A 36 2.04 19.18 -3.34
C ALA A 36 1.33 20.19 -4.23
N GLU A 37 2.09 20.99 -4.97
CA GLU A 37 1.57 21.98 -5.93
C GLU A 37 0.78 21.33 -7.06
N LYS A 38 1.18 20.16 -7.49
CA LYS A 38 0.53 19.34 -8.50
C LYS A 38 0.74 17.87 -8.22
N LYS A 39 -0.07 17.06 -8.87
CA LYS A 39 0.04 15.63 -8.97
C LYS A 39 1.47 15.21 -9.34
N LEU A 40 2.18 14.62 -8.39
CA LEU A 40 3.53 14.12 -8.63
C LEU A 40 3.47 12.77 -9.35
N SER A 41 4.10 12.72 -10.53
CA SER A 41 4.24 11.48 -11.33
C SER A 41 5.25 10.48 -10.75
N VAL A 42 5.83 10.75 -9.60
CA VAL A 42 6.88 9.90 -9.01
C VAL A 42 6.25 8.77 -8.24
N GLY A 43 6.54 7.54 -8.65
CA GLY A 43 6.02 6.38 -7.94
C GLY A 43 6.74 5.09 -8.28
N ALA A 44 6.83 4.20 -7.29
CA ALA A 44 7.21 2.82 -7.46
C ALA A 44 6.03 1.99 -7.98
N GLY A 45 6.32 0.87 -8.64
CA GLY A 45 5.31 -0.15 -8.87
C GLY A 45 4.88 -0.81 -7.55
N PHE A 46 3.64 -1.19 -7.44
CA PHE A 46 3.12 -1.95 -6.30
C PHE A 46 2.06 -2.96 -6.77
N LEU A 47 1.74 -3.90 -5.89
CA LEU A 47 0.79 -4.95 -6.18
C LEU A 47 -0.56 -4.66 -5.52
N LEU A 48 -1.57 -4.39 -6.34
CA LEU A 48 -2.96 -4.46 -5.90
C LEU A 48 -3.34 -5.92 -5.69
N GLN A 49 -3.76 -6.24 -4.49
CA GLN A 49 -4.23 -7.55 -4.13
C GLN A 49 -5.74 -7.69 -4.40
N PRO A 50 -6.31 -8.90 -4.40
CA PRO A 50 -7.75 -9.10 -4.61
C PRO A 50 -8.64 -8.22 -3.72
N THR A 51 -8.23 -7.93 -2.48
CA THR A 51 -8.98 -7.03 -1.59
C THR A 51 -8.97 -5.58 -2.05
N GLY A 52 -7.84 -5.07 -2.55
CA GLY A 52 -7.76 -3.73 -3.12
C GLY A 52 -8.53 -3.61 -4.43
N LEU A 53 -8.42 -4.62 -5.31
CA LEU A 53 -9.19 -4.69 -6.57
C LEU A 53 -10.71 -4.70 -6.31
N ALA A 54 -11.16 -5.41 -5.27
CA ALA A 54 -12.57 -5.43 -4.89
C ALA A 54 -13.08 -4.04 -4.47
N VAL A 55 -12.26 -3.25 -3.76
CA VAL A 55 -12.62 -1.87 -3.40
C VAL A 55 -12.72 -0.98 -4.64
N LEU A 56 -11.75 -1.07 -5.56
CA LEU A 56 -11.77 -0.30 -6.82
C LEU A 56 -12.93 -0.69 -7.72
N HIS A 57 -13.29 -1.98 -7.74
CA HIS A 57 -14.50 -2.44 -8.42
C HIS A 57 -15.77 -1.80 -7.82
N ARG A 58 -15.87 -1.77 -6.51
CA ARG A 58 -16.99 -1.12 -5.80
C ARG A 58 -17.06 0.39 -6.07
N LEU A 59 -15.90 1.04 -6.28
CA LEU A 59 -15.83 2.43 -6.73
C LEU A 59 -16.21 2.60 -8.20
N GLY A 60 -16.44 1.52 -8.96
CA GLY A 60 -16.73 1.57 -10.40
C GLY A 60 -15.50 1.92 -11.25
N LEU A 61 -14.29 1.76 -10.71
CA LEU A 61 -13.05 2.17 -11.37
C LEU A 61 -12.31 1.04 -12.08
N SER A 62 -12.92 -0.17 -12.16
CA SER A 62 -12.28 -1.31 -12.80
C SER A 62 -12.03 -1.10 -14.29
N ALA A 63 -12.98 -0.48 -15.02
CA ALA A 63 -12.83 -0.22 -16.44
C ALA A 63 -11.68 0.73 -16.76
N ASP A 64 -11.47 1.73 -15.90
CA ASP A 64 -10.38 2.70 -16.04
C ASP A 64 -9.03 2.12 -15.62
N LEU A 65 -9.01 1.18 -14.66
CA LEU A 65 -7.80 0.59 -14.10
C LEU A 65 -7.24 -0.56 -14.94
N LEU A 66 -8.08 -1.52 -15.32
CA LEU A 66 -7.65 -2.79 -15.91
C LEU A 66 -6.78 -2.66 -17.17
N PRO A 67 -7.00 -1.68 -18.07
CA PRO A 67 -6.15 -1.47 -19.24
C PRO A 67 -4.70 -1.06 -18.88
N HIS A 68 -4.44 -0.62 -17.66
CA HIS A 68 -3.17 -0.05 -17.23
C HIS A 68 -2.40 -0.92 -16.24
N VAL A 69 -2.89 -2.10 -15.89
CA VAL A 69 -2.25 -2.98 -14.91
C VAL A 69 -1.78 -4.28 -15.55
N ALA A 70 -0.75 -4.88 -14.97
CA ALA A 70 -0.33 -6.23 -15.32
C ALA A 70 -1.05 -7.24 -14.40
N PRO A 71 -1.82 -8.22 -14.93
CA PRO A 71 -2.40 -9.27 -14.11
C PRO A 71 -1.28 -10.17 -13.56
N ILE A 72 -1.21 -10.31 -12.25
CA ILE A 72 -0.20 -11.13 -11.57
C ILE A 72 -0.88 -12.41 -11.08
N THR A 73 -0.52 -13.54 -11.65
CA THR A 73 -1.10 -14.86 -11.33
C THR A 73 -0.44 -15.53 -10.13
N LYS A 74 0.85 -15.20 -9.87
CA LYS A 74 1.62 -15.78 -8.76
C LYS A 74 2.75 -14.91 -8.28
N LEU A 75 3.16 -15.15 -7.02
CA LEU A 75 4.45 -14.75 -6.48
C LEU A 75 5.40 -15.94 -6.55
N TYR A 76 6.60 -15.70 -7.09
CA TYR A 76 7.68 -16.68 -7.13
C TYR A 76 8.94 -16.10 -6.48
N CYS A 77 9.50 -16.83 -5.50
CA CYS A 77 10.72 -16.43 -4.81
C CYS A 77 11.70 -17.61 -4.75
N ARG A 78 12.97 -17.33 -5.11
CA ARG A 78 14.06 -18.31 -5.01
C ARG A 78 15.28 -17.74 -4.30
N THR A 79 16.15 -18.62 -3.84
CA THR A 79 17.49 -18.25 -3.38
C THR A 79 18.43 -17.98 -4.57
N ARG A 80 19.62 -17.38 -4.29
CA ARG A 80 20.73 -17.24 -5.25
C ARG A 80 21.11 -18.59 -5.88
N SER A 81 21.09 -19.68 -5.10
CA SER A 81 21.40 -21.04 -5.58
C SER A 81 20.27 -21.68 -6.42
N GLY A 82 19.17 -20.97 -6.67
CA GLY A 82 18.04 -21.46 -7.44
C GLY A 82 17.00 -22.27 -6.65
N ARG A 83 17.18 -22.47 -5.34
CA ARG A 83 16.20 -23.18 -4.50
C ARG A 83 14.91 -22.35 -4.36
N VAL A 84 13.78 -22.95 -4.72
CA VAL A 84 12.47 -22.30 -4.60
C VAL A 84 12.08 -22.19 -3.13
N LEU A 85 11.84 -20.98 -2.67
CA LEU A 85 11.34 -20.66 -1.34
C LEU A 85 9.81 -20.54 -1.33
N LEU A 86 9.26 -19.81 -2.29
CA LEU A 86 7.83 -19.54 -2.42
C LEU A 86 7.41 -19.71 -3.88
N ASN A 87 6.29 -20.36 -4.07
CA ASN A 87 5.54 -20.40 -5.31
C ASN A 87 4.06 -20.36 -4.93
N LEU A 88 3.49 -19.14 -4.96
CA LEU A 88 2.18 -18.83 -4.39
C LEU A 88 1.22 -18.41 -5.50
N PRO A 89 0.60 -19.35 -6.24
CA PRO A 89 -0.39 -19.02 -7.26
C PRO A 89 -1.73 -18.66 -6.61
N TYR A 90 -2.35 -17.58 -7.09
CA TYR A 90 -3.69 -17.18 -6.61
C TYR A 90 -4.76 -18.20 -6.93
N SER A 91 -4.56 -19.01 -7.98
CA SER A 91 -5.46 -20.10 -8.39
C SER A 91 -5.72 -21.15 -7.31
N GLU A 92 -4.85 -21.26 -6.29
CA GLU A 92 -5.12 -22.10 -5.10
C GLU A 92 -6.28 -21.61 -4.23
N LEU A 93 -6.60 -20.32 -4.34
CA LEU A 93 -7.74 -19.75 -3.63
C LEU A 93 -9.00 -19.78 -4.49
N SER A 94 -8.88 -19.35 -5.75
CA SER A 94 -9.91 -19.44 -6.80
C SER A 94 -9.24 -19.20 -8.16
N HIS A 95 -9.71 -19.88 -9.21
CA HIS A 95 -9.18 -19.75 -10.58
C HIS A 95 -9.23 -18.32 -11.12
N ASP A 96 -10.20 -17.53 -10.66
CA ASP A 96 -10.42 -16.15 -11.13
C ASP A 96 -9.66 -15.10 -10.30
N LEU A 97 -8.86 -15.52 -9.30
CA LEU A 97 -8.14 -14.57 -8.47
C LEU A 97 -6.75 -14.27 -9.04
N TYR A 98 -6.42 -13.01 -9.06
CA TYR A 98 -5.12 -12.48 -9.43
C TYR A 98 -4.82 -11.19 -8.65
N GLY A 99 -3.56 -10.82 -8.58
CA GLY A 99 -3.13 -9.49 -8.18
C GLY A 99 -2.94 -8.61 -9.43
N ALA A 100 -2.85 -7.31 -9.26
CA ALA A 100 -2.58 -6.40 -10.36
C ALA A 100 -1.33 -5.55 -10.07
N GLY A 101 -0.29 -5.76 -10.84
CA GLY A 101 0.91 -4.92 -10.81
C GLY A 101 0.58 -3.56 -11.41
N THR A 102 0.77 -2.51 -10.64
CA THR A 102 0.25 -1.17 -10.96
C THR A 102 1.32 -0.13 -10.70
N HIS A 103 1.39 0.88 -11.54
CA HIS A 103 2.18 2.07 -11.29
C HIS A 103 1.42 3.01 -10.35
N ARG A 104 2.12 3.57 -9.34
CA ARG A 104 1.49 4.41 -8.32
C ARG A 104 0.78 5.64 -8.91
N ALA A 105 1.40 6.31 -9.88
CA ALA A 105 0.82 7.46 -10.53
C ALA A 105 -0.49 7.10 -11.23
N THR A 106 -0.55 5.97 -11.92
CA THR A 106 -1.76 5.52 -12.64
C THR A 106 -2.95 5.34 -11.68
N LEU A 107 -2.75 4.66 -10.55
CA LEU A 107 -3.84 4.50 -9.57
C LEU A 107 -4.27 5.86 -9.00
N LEU A 108 -3.32 6.73 -8.69
CA LEU A 108 -3.62 8.06 -8.15
C LEU A 108 -4.38 8.90 -9.17
N ASP A 109 -4.00 8.85 -10.44
CA ASP A 109 -4.66 9.54 -11.54
C ASP A 109 -6.13 9.15 -11.66
N ILE A 110 -6.41 7.86 -11.63
CA ILE A 110 -7.76 7.31 -11.71
C ILE A 110 -8.59 7.75 -10.48
N LEU A 111 -8.02 7.67 -9.29
CA LEU A 111 -8.72 8.07 -8.07
C LEU A 111 -9.00 9.57 -8.02
N LEU A 112 -8.06 10.42 -8.46
CA LEU A 112 -8.25 11.87 -8.51
C LEU A 112 -9.27 12.28 -9.58
N ALA A 113 -9.23 11.66 -10.76
CA ALA A 113 -10.26 11.89 -11.80
C ALA A 113 -11.67 11.49 -11.30
N ALA A 114 -11.75 10.39 -10.56
CA ALA A 114 -13.02 9.97 -9.95
C ALA A 114 -13.48 10.94 -8.84
N ALA A 115 -12.55 11.52 -8.07
CA ALA A 115 -12.86 12.52 -7.05
C ALA A 115 -13.37 13.83 -7.69
N ASP A 116 -12.72 14.29 -8.76
CA ASP A 116 -13.16 15.45 -9.53
C ASP A 116 -14.57 15.24 -10.12
N SER A 117 -14.80 14.08 -10.74
CA SER A 117 -16.13 13.67 -11.26
C SER A 117 -17.22 13.56 -10.18
N ALA A 118 -16.82 13.38 -8.91
CA ALA A 118 -17.71 13.38 -7.75
C ALA A 118 -17.85 14.75 -7.08
N ASN A 119 -17.38 15.83 -7.74
CA ASN A 119 -17.39 17.20 -7.24
C ASN A 119 -16.64 17.39 -5.90
N VAL A 120 -15.55 16.65 -5.68
CA VAL A 120 -14.67 16.86 -4.53
C VAL A 120 -13.85 18.13 -4.76
N MET A 121 -13.87 19.05 -3.78
CA MET A 121 -13.05 20.26 -3.84
C MET A 121 -11.61 19.89 -3.43
N ILE A 122 -10.67 19.93 -4.39
CA ILE A 122 -9.26 19.63 -4.14
C ILE A 122 -8.46 20.92 -4.01
N HIS A 123 -7.81 21.10 -2.85
CA HIS A 123 -6.91 22.22 -2.55
C HIS A 123 -5.46 21.73 -2.67
N TRP A 124 -4.83 22.04 -3.79
CA TRP A 124 -3.41 21.80 -4.03
C TRP A 124 -2.54 22.83 -3.33
N ASP A 125 -1.25 22.53 -3.16
CA ASP A 125 -0.28 23.41 -2.49
C ASP A 125 -0.78 23.88 -1.12
N THR A 126 -1.49 23.00 -0.38
CA THR A 126 -2.13 23.34 0.88
C THR A 126 -1.75 22.33 1.94
N GLU A 127 -0.69 22.66 2.70
CA GLU A 127 -0.21 21.81 3.79
C GLU A 127 -0.92 22.17 5.10
N MET A 128 -1.64 21.21 5.68
CA MET A 128 -2.26 21.40 7.00
C MET A 128 -1.22 21.24 8.09
N GLN A 129 -1.06 22.28 8.92
CA GLN A 129 -0.07 22.32 10.01
C GLN A 129 -0.70 22.19 11.40
N ARG A 130 -1.94 22.63 11.58
CA ARG A 130 -2.59 22.59 12.89
C ARG A 130 -4.06 22.20 12.80
N LEU A 131 -4.47 21.39 13.75
CA LEU A 131 -5.86 21.06 14.05
C LEU A 131 -6.27 21.73 15.36
N SER A 132 -7.29 22.56 15.32
CA SER A 132 -7.93 23.16 16.47
C SER A 132 -9.44 22.87 16.48
N ARG A 133 -10.17 23.43 17.44
CA ARG A 133 -11.62 23.22 17.55
C ARG A 133 -12.33 24.53 17.77
N ASP A 134 -13.56 24.64 17.26
CA ASP A 134 -14.46 25.73 17.55
C ASP A 134 -15.19 25.52 18.92
N LEU A 135 -16.05 26.45 19.29
CA LEU A 135 -16.83 26.38 20.53
C LEU A 135 -17.81 25.18 20.58
N GLN A 136 -18.14 24.58 19.44
CA GLN A 136 -18.96 23.38 19.30
C GLN A 136 -18.14 22.10 19.15
N GLU A 137 -16.87 22.15 19.50
CA GLU A 137 -15.92 21.02 19.37
C GLU A 137 -15.75 20.51 17.94
N ARG A 138 -16.09 21.32 16.91
CA ARG A 138 -15.88 20.96 15.51
C ARG A 138 -14.45 21.26 15.09
N PRO A 139 -13.81 20.39 14.28
CA PRO A 139 -12.47 20.61 13.78
C PRO A 139 -12.33 21.85 12.92
N LEU A 140 -11.27 22.63 13.18
CA LEU A 140 -10.76 23.71 12.38
C LEU A 140 -9.34 23.37 11.95
N LEU A 141 -9.04 23.48 10.65
CA LEU A 141 -7.71 23.23 10.09
C LEU A 141 -7.02 24.57 9.82
N HIS A 142 -5.71 24.59 10.02
CA HIS A 142 -4.87 25.75 9.71
C HIS A 142 -3.77 25.30 8.73
N ASP A 143 -3.65 25.98 7.61
CA ASP A 143 -2.63 25.71 6.60
C ASP A 143 -1.28 26.39 6.91
N GLN A 144 -0.30 26.20 6.02
CA GLN A 144 1.04 26.75 6.14
C GLN A 144 1.09 28.28 6.08
N TRP A 145 0.03 28.95 5.60
CA TRP A 145 -0.09 30.41 5.56
C TRP A 145 -0.89 30.97 6.74
N GLY A 146 -1.34 30.11 7.66
CA GLY A 146 -2.17 30.50 8.79
C GLY A 146 -3.65 30.72 8.46
N LYS A 147 -4.08 30.42 7.23
CA LYS A 147 -5.49 30.48 6.84
C LYS A 147 -6.27 29.36 7.51
N HIS A 148 -7.48 29.68 7.95
CA HIS A 148 -8.39 28.76 8.62
C HIS A 148 -9.36 28.13 7.61
N HIS A 149 -9.55 26.83 7.71
CA HIS A 149 -10.49 26.05 6.92
C HIS A 149 -11.47 25.32 7.84
N GLY A 150 -12.74 25.40 7.53
CA GLY A 150 -13.80 24.77 8.35
C GLY A 150 -14.81 25.78 8.91
N PRO A 151 -15.53 25.46 10.00
CA PRO A 151 -15.46 24.21 10.76
C PRO A 151 -15.99 23.00 9.96
N TYR A 152 -15.42 21.83 10.27
CA TYR A 152 -15.83 20.54 9.69
C TYR A 152 -16.56 19.67 10.72
N ASP A 153 -17.37 18.74 10.23
CA ASP A 153 -18.00 17.72 11.08
C ASP A 153 -17.05 16.55 11.34
N LEU A 154 -16.14 16.28 10.39
CA LEU A 154 -15.17 15.20 10.45
C LEU A 154 -13.89 15.58 9.71
N VAL A 155 -12.74 15.20 10.25
CA VAL A 155 -11.44 15.27 9.58
C VAL A 155 -10.89 13.87 9.38
N LEU A 156 -10.48 13.55 8.14
CA LEU A 156 -9.76 12.33 7.79
C LEU A 156 -8.28 12.64 7.60
N ILE A 157 -7.42 12.00 8.39
CA ILE A 157 -5.98 12.13 8.33
C ILE A 157 -5.43 11.00 7.45
N CYS A 158 -4.98 11.35 6.23
CA CYS A 158 -4.49 10.45 5.19
C CYS A 158 -3.11 10.88 4.66
N ASP A 159 -2.35 11.66 5.42
CA ASP A 159 -1.10 12.36 5.06
C ASP A 159 0.16 11.46 5.12
N GLY A 160 -0.06 10.13 5.22
CA GLY A 160 0.99 9.12 5.06
C GLY A 160 1.78 8.80 6.32
N ALA A 161 2.85 8.01 6.15
CA ALA A 161 3.64 7.48 7.27
C ALA A 161 4.30 8.57 8.14
N HIS A 162 4.64 9.70 7.52
CA HIS A 162 5.23 10.89 8.17
C HIS A 162 4.20 11.89 8.66
N SER A 163 2.97 11.46 8.92
CA SER A 163 1.85 12.30 9.31
C SER A 163 2.17 13.27 10.46
N ALA A 164 2.15 14.56 10.18
CA ALA A 164 2.23 15.61 11.19
C ALA A 164 0.90 15.78 11.93
N MET A 165 -0.21 15.48 11.24
CA MET A 165 -1.55 15.63 11.80
C MET A 165 -1.93 14.49 12.74
N ARG A 166 -1.27 13.32 12.64
CA ARG A 166 -1.51 12.18 13.54
C ARG A 166 -1.32 12.56 15.01
N GLU A 167 -0.27 13.29 15.35
CA GLU A 167 0.01 13.72 16.74
C GLU A 167 -1.09 14.63 17.29
N GLN A 168 -1.70 15.45 16.42
CA GLN A 168 -2.76 16.38 16.77
C GLN A 168 -4.15 15.74 16.81
N SER A 169 -4.26 14.48 16.36
CA SER A 169 -5.53 13.73 16.39
C SER A 169 -6.05 13.42 17.81
N GLY A 170 -5.19 13.52 18.82
CA GLY A 170 -5.47 13.08 20.18
C GLY A 170 -5.46 11.54 20.35
N VAL A 171 -5.07 10.79 19.32
CA VAL A 171 -5.02 9.33 19.38
C VAL A 171 -3.56 8.88 19.56
N PRO A 172 -3.25 8.14 20.65
CA PRO A 172 -1.88 7.69 20.90
C PRO A 172 -1.36 6.76 19.78
N ALA A 173 -0.16 7.07 19.29
CA ALA A 173 0.54 6.28 18.27
C ALA A 173 1.98 5.99 18.69
N CYS A 174 2.48 4.83 18.30
CA CYS A 174 3.90 4.49 18.38
C CYS A 174 4.45 4.41 16.96
N VAL A 175 5.42 5.24 16.64
CA VAL A 175 6.05 5.32 15.33
C VAL A 175 7.51 4.91 15.43
N SER A 176 7.95 4.00 14.58
CA SER A 176 9.35 3.62 14.47
C SER A 176 9.77 3.53 13.01
N ARG A 177 11.01 3.94 12.72
CA ARG A 177 11.59 3.82 11.40
C ARG A 177 12.15 2.40 11.21
N TYR A 178 11.90 1.79 10.07
CA TYR A 178 12.59 0.56 9.72
C TYR A 178 14.05 0.86 9.37
N PRO A 179 15.00 0.01 9.81
CA PRO A 179 16.41 0.16 9.42
C PRO A 179 16.66 -0.20 7.96
N TRP A 180 15.66 -0.73 7.27
CA TRP A 180 15.69 -1.14 5.87
C TRP A 180 14.69 -0.33 5.05
N GLY A 181 15.09 -0.06 3.82
CA GLY A 181 14.27 0.56 2.79
C GLY A 181 14.44 -0.17 1.46
N ALA A 182 14.10 0.47 0.38
CA ALA A 182 14.32 -0.07 -0.97
C ALA A 182 14.72 1.02 -1.96
N LEU A 183 15.46 0.58 -2.97
CA LEU A 183 15.73 1.29 -4.21
C LEU A 183 14.75 0.77 -5.27
N TRP A 184 14.20 1.66 -6.08
CA TRP A 184 13.19 1.35 -7.07
C TRP A 184 13.56 1.91 -8.43
N PHE A 185 13.40 1.08 -9.45
CA PHE A 185 13.53 1.50 -10.84
C PHE A 185 12.38 0.93 -11.65
N ILE A 186 11.87 1.69 -12.61
CA ILE A 186 10.85 1.23 -13.57
C ILE A 186 11.41 1.41 -14.96
N GLY A 187 11.39 0.32 -15.73
CA GLY A 187 11.82 0.28 -17.12
C GLY A 187 10.90 -0.60 -17.96
N LYS A 188 11.18 -0.74 -19.22
CA LYS A 188 10.50 -1.69 -20.11
C LYS A 188 10.84 -3.11 -19.70
N ARG A 189 9.83 -3.98 -19.65
CA ARG A 189 10.02 -5.39 -19.36
C ARG A 189 10.83 -6.04 -20.48
N THR A 190 11.74 -6.91 -20.10
CA THR A 190 12.51 -7.73 -21.03
C THR A 190 11.95 -9.16 -21.08
N PRO A 191 12.18 -9.91 -22.19
CA PRO A 191 11.56 -11.24 -22.37
C PRO A 191 11.90 -12.27 -21.28
N GLU A 192 12.97 -12.07 -20.54
CA GLU A 192 13.42 -12.95 -19.45
C GLU A 192 12.46 -12.94 -18.24
N PHE A 193 11.62 -11.91 -18.13
CA PHE A 193 10.62 -11.81 -17.07
C PHE A 193 9.21 -12.07 -17.60
N GLN A 194 8.52 -13.04 -16.99
CA GLN A 194 7.14 -13.35 -17.32
C GLN A 194 6.20 -12.18 -17.00
N PRO A 195 5.21 -11.88 -17.87
CA PRO A 195 4.35 -10.70 -17.70
C PRO A 195 3.36 -10.79 -16.55
N ASP A 196 3.19 -11.98 -15.97
CA ASP A 196 2.17 -12.30 -14.96
C ASP A 196 2.74 -12.83 -13.65
N VAL A 197 4.06 -12.69 -13.43
CA VAL A 197 4.74 -13.21 -12.23
C VAL A 197 5.45 -12.10 -11.48
N LEU A 198 5.13 -11.94 -10.19
CA LEU A 198 6.01 -11.23 -9.26
C LEU A 198 7.19 -12.14 -8.93
N TRP A 199 8.35 -11.86 -9.52
CA TRP A 199 9.54 -12.65 -9.35
C TRP A 199 10.49 -12.02 -8.33
N GLN A 200 11.01 -12.84 -7.40
CA GLN A 200 11.91 -12.38 -6.35
C GLN A 200 13.12 -13.31 -6.22
N CYS A 201 14.27 -12.75 -5.85
CA CYS A 201 15.45 -13.50 -5.47
C CYS A 201 16.06 -12.98 -4.18
N VAL A 202 16.47 -13.89 -3.34
CA VAL A 202 17.12 -13.60 -2.07
C VAL A 202 18.50 -14.25 -2.01
N GLY A 203 19.46 -13.50 -1.47
CA GLY A 203 20.74 -14.02 -1.03
C GLY A 203 20.70 -14.33 0.46
N SER A 204 21.40 -13.52 1.23
CA SER A 204 21.31 -13.53 2.69
C SER A 204 20.03 -12.80 3.17
N THR A 205 19.92 -12.52 4.47
CA THR A 205 18.89 -11.65 5.01
C THR A 205 19.08 -10.16 4.65
N ARG A 206 20.17 -9.81 3.97
CA ARG A 206 20.50 -8.44 3.55
C ARG A 206 20.29 -8.20 2.06
N GLU A 207 20.05 -9.26 1.29
CA GLU A 207 19.99 -9.19 -0.17
C GLU A 207 18.65 -9.74 -0.65
N LEU A 208 17.79 -8.85 -1.08
CA LEU A 208 16.49 -9.17 -1.68
C LEU A 208 16.27 -8.24 -2.87
N ASN A 209 16.00 -8.81 -4.01
CA ASN A 209 15.46 -8.08 -5.16
C ASN A 209 14.15 -8.70 -5.64
N GLY A 210 13.38 -7.91 -6.35
CA GLY A 210 12.15 -8.39 -6.97
C GLY A 210 11.79 -7.57 -8.19
N TYR A 211 11.05 -8.23 -9.06
CA TYR A 211 10.63 -7.73 -10.36
C TYR A 211 9.12 -7.93 -10.47
N LEU A 212 8.41 -6.81 -10.57
CA LEU A 212 6.97 -6.77 -10.65
C LEU A 212 6.56 -6.15 -12.00
N PRO A 213 5.90 -6.89 -12.89
CA PRO A 213 5.23 -6.27 -14.03
C PRO A 213 4.19 -5.26 -13.54
N THR A 214 4.21 -4.03 -14.07
CA THR A 214 3.43 -2.89 -13.54
C THR A 214 2.56 -2.19 -14.57
N GLY A 215 2.39 -2.75 -15.73
CA GLY A 215 1.51 -2.21 -16.75
C GLY A 215 1.56 -3.08 -18.01
N THR A 216 0.40 -3.32 -18.63
CA THR A 216 0.32 -4.06 -19.89
C THR A 216 0.50 -3.15 -21.09
N ARG A 217 -0.02 -1.91 -21.02
CA ARG A 217 -0.02 -0.98 -22.15
C ARG A 217 1.40 -0.54 -22.55
N ASP A 218 2.26 -0.31 -21.57
CA ASP A 218 3.64 0.15 -21.78
C ASP A 218 4.67 -0.94 -21.51
N ASP A 219 4.20 -2.15 -21.19
CA ASP A 219 5.01 -3.33 -20.85
C ASP A 219 6.11 -3.02 -19.82
N LEU A 220 5.71 -2.40 -18.70
CA LEU A 220 6.62 -1.94 -17.67
C LEU A 220 6.96 -3.04 -16.65
N LEU A 221 8.19 -2.99 -16.17
CA LEU A 221 8.71 -3.82 -15.08
C LEU A 221 9.28 -2.92 -13.98
N SER A 222 8.88 -3.16 -12.76
CA SER A 222 9.39 -2.47 -11.58
C SER A 222 10.39 -3.35 -10.86
N LEU A 223 11.66 -2.92 -10.78
CA LEU A 223 12.68 -3.49 -9.92
C LEU A 223 12.57 -2.87 -8.54
N PHE A 224 12.64 -3.66 -7.48
CA PHE A 224 13.03 -3.21 -6.15
C PHE A 224 14.27 -3.94 -5.65
N TRP A 225 15.13 -3.21 -4.94
CA TRP A 225 16.32 -3.70 -4.27
C TRP A 225 16.29 -3.29 -2.82
N SER A 226 16.40 -4.26 -1.91
CA SER A 226 16.46 -4.00 -0.48
C SER A 226 17.81 -3.40 -0.08
N ILE A 227 17.79 -2.31 0.68
CA ILE A 227 18.99 -1.61 1.15
C ILE A 227 18.79 -1.12 2.59
N ARG A 228 19.84 -1.08 3.39
CA ARG A 228 19.80 -0.41 4.68
C ARG A 228 19.64 1.10 4.49
N THR A 229 18.87 1.73 5.36
CA THR A 229 18.61 3.18 5.23
C THR A 229 19.85 4.04 5.49
N ASP A 230 20.79 3.55 6.29
CA ASP A 230 22.08 4.19 6.55
C ASP A 230 23.10 4.00 5.40
N GLU A 231 22.87 3.03 4.51
CA GLU A 231 23.71 2.79 3.33
C GLU A 231 23.23 3.55 2.07
N MET A 232 22.04 4.18 2.11
CA MET A 232 21.46 4.84 0.93
C MET A 232 22.31 6.02 0.41
N ALA A 233 22.91 6.81 1.31
CA ALA A 233 23.78 7.91 0.92
C ALA A 233 25.04 7.39 0.24
N HIS A 234 25.70 6.41 0.84
CA HIS A 234 26.90 5.75 0.28
C HIS A 234 26.62 5.09 -1.07
N TRP A 235 25.45 4.44 -1.21
CA TRP A 235 25.04 3.88 -2.51
C TRP A 235 24.91 4.96 -3.59
N ARG A 236 24.36 6.14 -3.24
CA ARG A 236 24.16 7.25 -4.20
C ARG A 236 25.49 7.85 -4.70
N GLU A 237 26.52 7.81 -3.89
CA GLU A 237 27.88 8.29 -4.20
C GLU A 237 28.76 7.16 -4.79
N GLY A 238 28.33 5.91 -4.69
CA GLY A 238 29.08 4.74 -5.08
C GLY A 238 29.04 4.43 -6.57
N SER A 239 29.63 3.29 -6.97
CA SER A 239 29.62 2.83 -8.36
C SER A 239 28.30 2.16 -8.72
N LEU A 240 27.61 2.68 -9.72
CA LEU A 240 26.41 2.10 -10.29
C LEU A 240 26.67 0.68 -10.83
N ASP A 241 27.82 0.47 -11.45
CA ASP A 241 28.21 -0.85 -12.00
C ASP A 241 28.45 -1.90 -10.91
N LEU A 242 29.00 -1.49 -9.75
CA LEU A 242 29.13 -2.41 -8.62
C LEU A 242 27.76 -2.85 -8.12
N TRP A 243 26.82 -1.93 -7.98
CA TRP A 243 25.45 -2.25 -7.59
C TRP A 243 24.75 -3.14 -8.63
N LYS A 244 24.88 -2.86 -9.93
CA LYS A 244 24.37 -3.73 -11.00
C LYS A 244 24.94 -5.14 -10.91
N ARG A 245 26.25 -5.29 -10.68
CA ARG A 245 26.89 -6.61 -10.46
C ARG A 245 26.33 -7.34 -9.25
N GLN A 246 26.02 -6.64 -8.15
CA GLN A 246 25.37 -7.25 -6.99
C GLN A 246 23.98 -7.79 -7.36
N ILE A 247 23.18 -7.04 -8.11
CA ILE A 247 21.88 -7.49 -8.61
C ILE A 247 22.05 -8.73 -9.50
N LEU A 248 22.99 -8.70 -10.46
CA LEU A 248 23.26 -9.82 -11.37
C LEU A 248 23.73 -11.07 -10.64
N SER A 249 24.44 -10.94 -9.52
CA SER A 249 24.83 -12.08 -8.70
C SER A 249 23.63 -12.85 -8.12
N LEU A 250 22.49 -12.21 -7.95
CA LEU A 250 21.23 -12.82 -7.50
C LEU A 250 20.32 -13.21 -8.68
N ALA A 251 20.27 -12.35 -9.70
CA ALA A 251 19.35 -12.43 -10.82
C ALA A 251 20.10 -12.20 -12.15
N PRO A 252 20.89 -13.18 -12.66
CA PRO A 252 21.61 -13.03 -13.91
C PRO A 252 20.74 -12.65 -15.11
N GLN A 253 19.47 -13.11 -15.10
CA GLN A 253 18.50 -12.79 -16.16
C GLN A 253 18.10 -11.30 -16.19
N ALA A 254 18.50 -10.49 -15.22
CA ALA A 254 18.21 -9.06 -15.21
C ALA A 254 19.18 -8.22 -16.06
N GLU A 255 20.16 -8.83 -16.72
CA GLU A 255 21.21 -8.12 -17.44
C GLU A 255 20.64 -7.12 -18.45
N SER A 256 19.81 -7.59 -19.38
CA SER A 256 19.16 -6.73 -20.40
C SER A 256 18.30 -5.63 -19.77
N PHE A 257 17.62 -5.91 -18.65
CA PHE A 257 16.80 -4.93 -17.95
C PHE A 257 17.65 -3.82 -17.29
N LEU A 258 18.78 -4.20 -16.69
CA LEU A 258 19.67 -3.26 -15.98
C LEU A 258 20.44 -2.32 -16.92
N THR A 259 20.53 -2.61 -18.23
CA THR A 259 21.13 -1.66 -19.18
C THR A 259 20.36 -0.35 -19.27
N GLN A 260 19.07 -0.35 -18.96
CA GLN A 260 18.22 0.82 -18.98
C GLN A 260 18.50 1.82 -17.81
N ILE A 261 19.28 1.38 -16.81
CA ILE A 261 19.67 2.25 -15.68
C ILE A 261 21.02 2.89 -16.01
N GLU A 262 21.04 4.16 -16.34
CA GLU A 262 22.23 4.91 -16.73
C GLU A 262 22.78 5.78 -15.59
N SER A 263 21.95 6.14 -14.63
CA SER A 263 22.33 6.99 -13.50
C SER A 263 21.55 6.68 -12.23
N HIS A 264 22.13 7.04 -11.07
CA HIS A 264 21.46 6.94 -9.77
C HIS A 264 20.18 7.80 -9.67
N GLN A 265 20.08 8.85 -10.48
CA GLN A 265 18.92 9.76 -10.50
C GLN A 265 17.64 9.07 -11.01
N GLN A 266 17.78 8.03 -11.85
CA GLN A 266 16.67 7.22 -12.33
C GLN A 266 16.13 6.25 -11.25
N VAL A 267 16.86 6.08 -10.16
CA VAL A 267 16.53 5.12 -9.10
C VAL A 267 15.97 5.87 -7.89
N ALA A 268 14.70 5.67 -7.63
CA ALA A 268 14.03 6.22 -6.47
C ALA A 268 14.40 5.44 -5.20
N SER A 269 14.42 6.11 -4.06
CA SER A 269 14.63 5.48 -2.74
C SER A 269 13.39 5.62 -1.87
N ALA A 270 13.06 4.60 -1.11
CA ALA A 270 11.97 4.59 -0.15
C ALA A 270 12.44 4.15 1.24
N VAL A 271 12.01 4.89 2.24
CA VAL A 271 12.19 4.57 3.66
C VAL A 271 10.83 4.21 4.25
N TYR A 272 10.80 3.19 5.07
CA TYR A 272 9.55 2.68 5.63
C TYR A 272 9.45 2.98 7.13
N HIS A 273 8.21 3.07 7.60
CA HIS A 273 7.86 3.27 9.00
C HIS A 273 6.90 2.19 9.46
N ASP A 274 6.95 1.90 10.75
CA ASP A 274 5.97 1.07 11.45
C ASP A 274 5.13 1.99 12.35
N VAL A 275 3.85 2.13 12.04
CA VAL A 275 2.91 2.93 12.81
C VAL A 275 1.93 2.02 13.51
N ARG A 276 1.88 2.12 14.84
CA ARG A 276 1.00 1.30 15.70
C ARG A 276 0.06 2.16 16.50
N MET A 277 -1.22 1.87 16.37
CA MET A 277 -2.27 2.53 17.12
C MET A 277 -3.24 1.49 17.69
N LYS A 278 -3.86 1.79 18.85
CA LYS A 278 -4.86 0.92 19.45
C LYS A 278 -6.24 1.11 18.83
N GLN A 279 -6.52 2.32 18.36
CA GLN A 279 -7.72 2.73 17.64
C GLN A 279 -7.34 3.76 16.57
N TRP A 280 -8.16 3.96 15.57
CA TRP A 280 -7.91 4.83 14.43
C TRP A 280 -8.92 5.96 14.32
N HIS A 281 -9.48 6.37 15.45
CA HIS A 281 -10.39 7.50 15.55
C HIS A 281 -10.17 8.26 16.86
N GLY A 282 -10.46 9.54 16.82
CA GLY A 282 -10.62 10.46 17.94
C GLY A 282 -11.96 11.15 17.87
N ASN A 283 -12.13 12.24 18.64
CA ASN A 283 -13.33 13.06 18.56
C ASN A 283 -13.38 13.76 17.18
N ARG A 284 -14.34 13.40 16.32
CA ARG A 284 -14.52 13.95 14.96
C ARG A 284 -13.27 13.86 14.07
N VAL A 285 -12.43 12.84 14.29
CA VAL A 285 -11.22 12.59 13.52
C VAL A 285 -11.11 11.09 13.25
N ALA A 286 -10.72 10.71 12.02
CA ALA A 286 -10.32 9.35 11.70
C ALA A 286 -8.97 9.34 10.96
N LEU A 287 -8.18 8.30 11.19
CA LEU A 287 -6.90 8.08 10.51
C LEU A 287 -7.02 6.88 9.57
N LEU A 288 -6.51 7.01 8.35
CA LEU A 288 -6.56 6.00 7.31
C LEU A 288 -5.19 5.78 6.65
N GLY A 289 -4.98 4.58 6.14
CA GLY A 289 -3.77 4.23 5.39
C GLY A 289 -2.50 4.34 6.24
N ASP A 290 -1.41 4.79 5.62
CA ASP A 290 -0.10 4.86 6.28
C ASP A 290 -0.04 5.84 7.46
N ALA A 291 -0.91 6.85 7.50
CA ALA A 291 -1.05 7.71 8.67
C ALA A 291 -1.53 6.93 9.92
N ALA A 292 -2.30 5.87 9.71
CA ALA A 292 -2.89 5.03 10.74
C ALA A 292 -2.07 3.77 11.06
N HIS A 293 -1.48 3.12 10.05
CA HIS A 293 -0.90 1.78 10.20
C HIS A 293 0.19 1.47 9.16
N ALA A 294 1.05 2.44 8.84
CA ALA A 294 2.21 2.18 7.98
C ALA A 294 2.97 0.93 8.44
N LEU A 295 3.45 0.14 7.49
CA LEU A 295 4.17 -1.11 7.73
C LEU A 295 5.22 -1.37 6.64
N SER A 296 6.17 -2.28 6.90
CA SER A 296 7.12 -2.72 5.89
C SER A 296 6.40 -3.31 4.67
N PRO A 297 6.90 -3.08 3.44
CA PRO A 297 6.26 -3.56 2.21
C PRO A 297 6.36 -5.07 2.00
N GLN A 298 6.89 -5.83 2.95
CA GLN A 298 7.20 -7.27 2.84
C GLN A 298 6.02 -8.13 2.34
N LEU A 299 4.80 -7.78 2.71
CA LEU A 299 3.59 -8.47 2.27
C LEU A 299 2.82 -7.71 1.18
N GLY A 300 3.29 -6.55 0.71
CA GLY A 300 2.65 -5.76 -0.33
C GLY A 300 1.23 -5.28 0.01
N GLN A 301 0.93 -4.97 1.29
CA GLN A 301 -0.45 -4.74 1.73
C GLN A 301 -0.84 -3.27 1.94
N GLY A 302 0.11 -2.33 2.03
CA GLY A 302 -0.18 -0.94 2.44
C GLY A 302 -1.33 -0.29 1.67
N VAL A 303 -1.26 -0.29 0.34
CA VAL A 303 -2.30 0.28 -0.54
C VAL A 303 -3.65 -0.45 -0.38
N ASN A 304 -3.62 -1.78 -0.27
CA ASN A 304 -4.84 -2.59 -0.14
C ASN A 304 -5.55 -2.32 1.19
N LEU A 305 -4.79 -2.20 2.27
CA LEU A 305 -5.33 -1.85 3.59
C LEU A 305 -5.92 -0.44 3.59
N ALA A 306 -5.25 0.52 2.93
CA ALA A 306 -5.72 1.90 2.80
C ALA A 306 -7.05 2.01 2.03
N LEU A 307 -7.19 1.28 0.93
CA LEU A 307 -8.45 1.18 0.18
C LEU A 307 -9.58 0.56 1.03
N MET A 308 -9.26 -0.49 1.77
CA MET A 308 -10.21 -1.14 2.69
C MET A 308 -10.63 -0.22 3.84
N ASP A 309 -9.75 0.65 4.32
CA ASP A 309 -10.12 1.67 5.33
C ASP A 309 -11.15 2.63 4.78
N ALA A 310 -10.94 3.16 3.57
CA ALA A 310 -11.86 4.10 2.92
C ALA A 310 -13.25 3.48 2.74
N ALA A 311 -13.32 2.23 2.26
CA ALA A 311 -14.57 1.52 2.09
C ALA A 311 -15.27 1.23 3.42
N CYS A 312 -14.54 0.78 4.44
CA CYS A 312 -15.09 0.47 5.77
C CYS A 312 -15.64 1.73 6.46
N LEU A 313 -14.90 2.84 6.42
CA LEU A 313 -15.34 4.11 6.99
C LEU A 313 -16.62 4.62 6.31
N ALA A 314 -16.69 4.57 4.98
CA ALA A 314 -17.89 4.97 4.24
C ALA A 314 -19.10 4.11 4.63
N ASP A 315 -18.93 2.80 4.80
CA ASP A 315 -20.01 1.91 5.23
C ASP A 315 -20.50 2.21 6.65
N THR A 316 -19.57 2.50 7.56
CA THR A 316 -19.95 2.85 8.93
C THR A 316 -20.68 4.19 8.99
N LEU A 317 -20.21 5.22 8.29
CA LEU A 317 -20.86 6.54 8.22
C LEU A 317 -22.25 6.49 7.56
N LYS A 318 -22.47 5.56 6.64
CA LYS A 318 -23.81 5.34 6.03
C LYS A 318 -24.80 4.74 7.02
N THR A 319 -24.32 3.96 7.99
CA THR A 319 -25.18 3.11 8.83
C THR A 319 -25.41 3.69 10.23
N TRP A 320 -24.41 4.37 10.82
CA TRP A 320 -24.45 4.83 12.21
C TRP A 320 -24.21 6.34 12.34
N PRO A 321 -24.68 6.96 13.43
CA PRO A 321 -24.30 8.34 13.78
C PRO A 321 -22.77 8.48 13.86
N LEU A 322 -22.26 9.69 13.62
CA LEU A 322 -20.82 9.96 13.47
C LEU A 322 -19.94 9.31 14.55
N SER A 323 -20.25 9.55 15.83
CA SER A 323 -19.43 9.02 16.93
C SER A 323 -19.41 7.49 16.98
N GLU A 324 -20.55 6.84 16.75
CA GLU A 324 -20.64 5.38 16.69
C GLU A 324 -19.98 4.84 15.42
N ALA A 325 -20.14 5.48 14.27
CA ALA A 325 -19.51 5.11 13.02
C ALA A 325 -17.98 5.05 13.14
N LEU A 326 -17.37 6.05 13.81
CA LEU A 326 -15.92 6.09 14.03
C LEU A 326 -15.44 4.96 14.95
N MET A 327 -16.19 4.66 16.00
CA MET A 327 -15.91 3.54 16.88
C MET A 327 -16.01 2.22 16.14
N ARG A 328 -17.08 2.00 15.36
CA ARG A 328 -17.30 0.80 14.54
C ARG A 328 -16.24 0.62 13.48
N TYR A 329 -15.82 1.70 12.82
CA TYR A 329 -14.69 1.68 11.89
C TYR A 329 -13.44 1.04 12.53
N SER A 330 -13.05 1.54 13.71
CA SER A 330 -11.88 0.99 14.42
C SER A 330 -12.08 -0.46 14.85
N GLU A 331 -13.28 -0.85 15.29
CA GLU A 331 -13.59 -2.23 15.68
C GLU A 331 -13.50 -3.20 14.49
N LEU A 332 -14.15 -2.85 13.38
CA LEU A 332 -14.19 -3.69 12.17
C LEU A 332 -12.81 -3.87 11.54
N ARG A 333 -11.99 -2.81 11.54
CA ARG A 333 -10.63 -2.87 10.98
C ARG A 333 -9.63 -3.57 11.90
N ARG A 334 -9.88 -3.64 13.20
CA ARG A 334 -8.91 -4.06 14.24
C ARG A 334 -8.27 -5.40 13.98
N ARG A 335 -9.07 -6.45 13.73
CA ARG A 335 -8.55 -7.81 13.53
C ARG A 335 -7.68 -7.90 12.27
N HIS A 336 -8.15 -7.30 11.18
CA HIS A 336 -7.49 -7.29 9.90
C HIS A 336 -6.14 -6.56 9.97
N LEU A 337 -6.11 -5.33 10.47
CA LEU A 337 -4.89 -4.53 10.59
C LEU A 337 -3.87 -5.16 11.55
N ARG A 338 -4.31 -5.65 12.72
CA ARG A 338 -3.42 -6.31 13.68
C ARG A 338 -2.77 -7.57 13.09
N PHE A 339 -3.52 -8.36 12.31
CA PHE A 339 -2.95 -9.53 11.64
C PHE A 339 -1.83 -9.13 10.69
N TYR A 340 -2.06 -8.16 9.80
CA TYR A 340 -1.04 -7.73 8.83
C TYR A 340 0.15 -7.02 9.48
N GLN A 341 -0.07 -6.25 10.51
CA GLN A 341 1.01 -5.67 11.31
C GLN A 341 1.88 -6.75 11.97
N PHE A 342 1.24 -7.77 12.54
CA PHE A 342 1.95 -8.90 13.13
C PHE A 342 2.70 -9.71 12.07
N ALA A 343 2.01 -10.15 11.02
CA ALA A 343 2.57 -10.99 9.97
C ALA A 343 3.75 -10.30 9.26
N THR A 344 3.64 -9.00 8.96
CA THR A 344 4.71 -8.23 8.35
C THR A 344 5.93 -8.13 9.26
N ARG A 345 5.75 -7.81 10.55
CA ARG A 345 6.86 -7.72 11.50
C ARG A 345 7.55 -9.06 11.71
N TRP A 346 6.78 -10.13 11.73
CA TRP A 346 7.33 -11.47 11.94
C TRP A 346 8.09 -11.96 10.69
N THR A 347 7.63 -11.62 9.48
CA THR A 347 8.28 -12.07 8.23
C THR A 347 9.45 -11.20 7.83
N THR A 348 9.42 -9.89 8.11
CA THR A 348 10.48 -8.94 7.69
C THR A 348 11.90 -9.39 8.07
N PRO A 349 12.19 -9.88 9.29
CA PRO A 349 13.56 -10.26 9.66
C PRO A 349 14.17 -11.41 8.85
N PHE A 350 13.34 -12.27 8.26
CA PHE A 350 13.82 -13.34 7.38
C PHE A 350 14.35 -12.84 6.03
N PHE A 351 13.96 -11.62 5.63
CA PHE A 351 14.32 -11.04 4.35
C PHE A 351 15.12 -9.75 4.48
N GLN A 352 14.94 -9.02 5.57
CA GLN A 352 15.56 -7.73 5.85
C GLN A 352 16.02 -7.65 7.31
N SER A 353 17.22 -8.18 7.58
CA SER A 353 17.85 -8.08 8.91
C SER A 353 19.36 -8.29 8.83
N ASN A 354 20.05 -7.99 9.95
CA ASN A 354 21.45 -8.32 10.14
C ASN A 354 21.65 -9.70 10.76
N CYS A 355 20.59 -10.45 10.99
CA CYS A 355 20.63 -11.77 11.61
C CYS A 355 20.75 -12.88 10.56
N LEU A 356 21.98 -13.22 10.16
CA LEU A 356 22.25 -14.24 9.15
C LEU A 356 21.62 -15.61 9.44
N PRO A 357 21.57 -16.10 10.69
CA PRO A 357 20.89 -17.37 11.02
C PRO A 357 19.43 -17.42 10.59
N LEU A 358 18.71 -16.29 10.58
CA LEU A 358 17.34 -16.25 10.06
C LEU A 358 17.26 -16.54 8.56
N GLY A 359 18.30 -16.20 7.78
CA GLY A 359 18.39 -16.59 6.38
C GLY A 359 18.47 -18.11 6.21
N TRP A 360 19.29 -18.79 7.00
CA TRP A 360 19.40 -20.25 6.97
C TRP A 360 18.08 -20.91 7.40
N LEU A 361 17.46 -20.38 8.45
CA LEU A 361 16.16 -20.86 8.92
C LEU A 361 15.06 -20.67 7.86
N ARG A 362 15.02 -19.51 7.18
CA ARG A 362 14.15 -19.24 6.04
C ARG A 362 14.36 -20.30 4.95
N ASP A 363 15.62 -20.51 4.54
CA ASP A 363 15.96 -21.42 3.44
C ASP A 363 15.66 -22.88 3.78
N ALA A 364 15.62 -23.24 5.07
CA ALA A 364 15.19 -24.56 5.53
C ALA A 364 13.66 -24.71 5.59
N ILE A 365 12.94 -23.73 6.15
CA ILE A 365 11.52 -23.83 6.49
C ILE A 365 10.61 -23.49 5.30
N PHE A 366 10.89 -22.41 4.55
CA PHE A 366 9.98 -21.94 3.51
C PHE A 366 9.76 -22.94 2.36
N PRO A 367 10.77 -23.71 1.90
CA PRO A 367 10.53 -24.77 0.91
C PRO A 367 9.63 -25.89 1.44
N VAL A 368 9.68 -26.19 2.74
CA VAL A 368 8.79 -27.19 3.37
C VAL A 368 7.36 -26.67 3.39
N ILE A 369 7.18 -25.43 3.86
CA ILE A 369 5.87 -24.73 3.84
C ILE A 369 5.29 -24.70 2.42
N ASN A 370 6.12 -24.38 1.43
CA ASN A 370 5.70 -24.30 0.03
C ASN A 370 5.26 -25.67 -0.56
N ARG A 371 5.78 -26.78 -0.04
CA ARG A 371 5.38 -28.15 -0.44
C ARG A 371 4.09 -28.63 0.19
N LEU A 372 3.71 -28.07 1.34
CA LEU A 372 2.51 -28.47 2.08
C LEU A 372 1.30 -27.66 1.57
N PRO A 373 0.31 -28.28 0.87
CA PRO A 373 -0.77 -27.54 0.21
C PRO A 373 -1.56 -26.62 1.15
N VAL A 374 -1.82 -27.09 2.37
CA VAL A 374 -2.56 -26.30 3.38
C VAL A 374 -1.79 -25.04 3.76
N LEU A 375 -0.49 -25.16 4.07
CA LEU A 375 0.33 -24.02 4.49
C LEU A 375 0.57 -23.06 3.33
N ARG A 376 0.81 -23.58 2.13
CA ARG A 376 0.96 -22.78 0.91
C ARG A 376 -0.31 -21.98 0.64
N ARG A 377 -1.50 -22.61 0.73
CA ARG A 377 -2.79 -21.94 0.59
C ARG A 377 -3.00 -20.83 1.64
N GLU A 378 -2.56 -21.05 2.90
CA GLU A 378 -2.63 -20.02 3.94
C GLU A 378 -1.69 -18.84 3.64
N MET A 379 -0.48 -19.10 3.12
CA MET A 379 0.44 -18.05 2.67
C MET A 379 -0.14 -17.28 1.48
N THR A 380 -0.68 -17.96 0.47
CA THR A 380 -1.36 -17.32 -0.66
C THR A 380 -2.53 -16.46 -0.18
N SER A 381 -3.32 -16.96 0.79
CA SER A 381 -4.41 -16.19 1.40
C SER A 381 -3.93 -14.97 2.17
N THR A 382 -2.76 -15.06 2.82
CA THR A 382 -2.12 -13.89 3.47
C THR A 382 -1.72 -12.86 2.43
N MET A 383 -1.10 -13.29 1.34
CA MET A 383 -0.73 -12.41 0.23
C MET A 383 -1.97 -11.75 -0.41
N ALA A 384 -3.05 -12.49 -0.60
CA ALA A 384 -4.29 -11.99 -1.21
C ALA A 384 -5.04 -10.91 -0.39
N GLY A 385 -4.61 -10.62 0.83
CA GLY A 385 -5.16 -9.51 1.62
C GLY A 385 -6.33 -9.88 2.55
N GLY A 386 -6.85 -11.10 2.50
CA GLY A 386 -8.10 -11.47 3.17
C GLY A 386 -7.99 -12.03 4.59
N LYS A 387 -6.81 -12.12 5.20
CA LYS A 387 -6.62 -12.75 6.51
C LYS A 387 -6.93 -11.81 7.68
N THR A 388 -7.56 -12.35 8.72
CA THR A 388 -7.85 -11.63 9.97
C THR A 388 -7.23 -12.33 11.19
N GLY A 389 -6.55 -13.45 10.97
CA GLY A 389 -5.84 -14.25 11.94
C GLY A 389 -5.18 -15.45 11.27
N PRO A 390 -4.43 -16.30 12.01
CA PRO A 390 -3.72 -17.44 11.42
C PRO A 390 -4.60 -18.35 10.55
N PHE A 391 -5.83 -18.62 10.99
CA PHE A 391 -6.80 -19.44 10.26
C PHE A 391 -8.12 -18.73 9.97
N SER A 392 -8.26 -17.44 10.32
CA SER A 392 -9.46 -16.65 10.09
C SER A 392 -9.28 -15.71 8.89
N ARG A 393 -10.39 -15.44 8.20
CA ARG A 393 -10.45 -14.61 7.00
C ARG A 393 -11.59 -13.60 7.09
N LEU A 394 -11.52 -12.55 6.29
CA LEU A 394 -12.65 -11.67 6.06
C LEU A 394 -13.81 -12.51 5.48
N SER A 395 -15.02 -12.24 5.97
CA SER A 395 -16.21 -12.81 5.34
C SER A 395 -16.42 -12.17 3.96
N PRO A 396 -17.10 -12.84 3.02
CA PRO A 396 -17.46 -12.26 1.73
C PRO A 396 -18.18 -10.90 1.84
N ALA A 397 -18.97 -10.73 2.90
CA ALA A 397 -19.65 -9.46 3.18
C ALA A 397 -18.70 -8.32 3.64
N GLN A 398 -17.52 -8.67 4.14
CA GLN A 398 -16.50 -7.70 4.56
C GLN A 398 -15.50 -7.36 3.44
N ILE A 399 -15.55 -8.07 2.31
CA ILE A 399 -14.77 -7.74 1.12
C ILE A 399 -15.70 -6.96 0.20
N PRO A 400 -15.56 -5.62 0.09
CA PRO A 400 -16.47 -4.81 -0.70
C PRO A 400 -16.37 -5.20 -2.19
N GLY A 401 -17.44 -5.77 -2.73
CA GLY A 401 -17.59 -6.07 -4.14
C GLY A 401 -16.49 -6.97 -4.72
N ARG A 402 -16.72 -8.28 -4.75
CA ARG A 402 -15.85 -9.18 -5.53
C ARG A 402 -16.01 -8.81 -7.01
N PRO A 403 -14.94 -8.50 -7.77
CA PRO A 403 -15.08 -8.28 -9.19
C PRO A 403 -15.73 -9.54 -9.84
N PRO A 404 -16.62 -9.39 -10.82
CA PRO A 404 -17.08 -10.52 -11.60
C PRO A 404 -15.86 -11.19 -12.22
N ALA A 405 -15.86 -12.52 -12.26
CA ALA A 405 -14.86 -13.28 -12.96
C ALA A 405 -14.72 -12.71 -14.38
N SER A 406 -13.56 -12.18 -14.71
CA SER A 406 -13.30 -11.71 -16.06
C SER A 406 -13.39 -12.92 -16.99
N LYS A 407 -14.39 -12.95 -17.84
CA LYS A 407 -14.36 -13.80 -19.03
C LYS A 407 -13.26 -13.20 -19.92
N VAL A 408 -12.05 -13.78 -19.84
CA VAL A 408 -11.00 -13.63 -20.85
C VAL A 408 -11.35 -14.55 -21.99
#